data_b195a08dfcf66c4ced8724a3edacf45d
#
_entry.id   b195a08dfcf66c4ced8724a3edacf45d
#
_cell.length_a   1.000
_cell.length_b   1.000
_cell.length_c   1.000
_cell.angle_alpha   90.00
_cell.angle_beta   90.00
_cell.angle_gamma   90.00
#
_symmetry.space_group_name_H-M   'P 1'
#
loop_
_entity.id
_entity.type
_entity.pdbx_description
1 polymer ?
#
loop_
_entity_poly.entity_id
_entity_poly.type
_entity_poly.pdbx_seq_one_letter_code
_entity_poly.pdbx_strand_id
1 'polypeptide(L)'
;MHGPSPTMAQQIALAASEFQRQRTGHSPKAVTVVLSADTLVVTLHGALSPAEKALAQSPGGAVQVQDFHRQLFSSSSDSLRDEIKRITGVEVREATAEVETTTGTVVQVFTTGTMVQVFLLAGNVPAGTWTGTDNGNPA
;
A
#
# COMPACT_ATOMS: atom_id res chain seq x y z
N MET A 1 6.19 30.97 11.91
CA MET A 1 6.20 29.74 12.71
C MET A 1 5.82 28.57 11.85
N HIS A 2 6.59 27.52 11.92
CA HIS A 2 6.32 26.32 11.17
C HIS A 2 5.61 25.31 12.07
N GLY A 3 4.60 24.62 11.53
CA GLY A 3 4.00 23.49 12.23
C GLY A 3 4.99 22.33 12.36
N PRO A 4 4.62 21.27 13.06
CA PRO A 4 5.47 20.09 13.14
C PRO A 4 5.76 19.54 11.74
N SER A 5 6.99 19.09 11.53
CA SER A 5 7.37 18.47 10.27
C SER A 5 6.61 17.14 10.08
N PRO A 6 6.23 16.78 8.85
CA PRO A 6 5.58 15.50 8.62
C PRO A 6 6.52 14.34 8.96
N THR A 7 5.96 13.31 9.55
CA THR A 7 6.69 12.08 9.84
C THR A 7 7.05 11.36 8.54
N MET A 8 7.97 10.41 8.62
CA MET A 8 8.28 9.55 7.47
C MET A 8 7.03 8.82 6.97
N ALA A 9 6.21 8.31 7.89
CA ALA A 9 4.97 7.63 7.51
C ALA A 9 4.02 8.55 6.75
N GLN A 10 3.87 9.81 7.21
CA GLN A 10 3.04 10.80 6.52
C GLN A 10 3.58 11.12 5.14
N GLN A 11 4.90 11.27 5.00
CA GLN A 11 5.54 11.54 3.71
C GLN A 11 5.34 10.37 2.74
N ILE A 12 5.47 9.13 3.22
CA ILE A 12 5.25 7.94 2.40
C ILE A 12 3.77 7.85 1.97
N ALA A 13 2.85 8.12 2.90
CA ALA A 13 1.43 8.11 2.59
C ALA A 13 1.09 9.12 1.49
N LEU A 14 1.63 10.33 1.56
CA LEU A 14 1.43 11.35 0.53
C LEU A 14 2.04 10.92 -0.81
N ALA A 15 3.24 10.36 -0.80
CA ALA A 15 3.90 9.88 -2.02
C ALA A 15 3.09 8.77 -2.69
N ALA A 16 2.59 7.82 -1.91
CA ALA A 16 1.80 6.71 -2.44
C ALA A 16 0.45 7.18 -2.98
N SER A 17 -0.20 8.09 -2.28
CA SER A 17 -1.46 8.69 -2.73
C SER A 17 -1.28 9.45 -4.04
N GLU A 18 -0.23 10.25 -4.13
CA GLU A 18 0.07 11.02 -5.34
C GLU A 18 0.44 10.11 -6.51
N PHE A 19 1.22 9.05 -6.25
CA PHE A 19 1.52 8.03 -7.25
C PHE A 19 0.23 7.44 -7.85
N GLN A 20 -0.71 7.05 -6.98
CA GLN A 20 -1.98 6.46 -7.38
C GLN A 20 -2.80 7.45 -8.20
N ARG A 21 -2.91 8.70 -7.73
CA ARG A 21 -3.65 9.75 -8.41
C ARG A 21 -3.09 10.03 -9.82
N GLN A 22 -1.77 10.13 -9.93
CA GLN A 22 -1.12 10.42 -11.20
C GLN A 22 -1.30 9.29 -12.21
N ARG A 23 -1.32 8.03 -11.75
CA ARG A 23 -1.42 6.85 -12.63
C ARG A 23 -2.85 6.48 -12.97
N THR A 24 -3.80 6.67 -12.06
CA THR A 24 -5.18 6.22 -12.24
C THR A 24 -6.17 7.37 -12.38
N GLY A 25 -5.79 8.59 -12.03
CA GLY A 25 -6.70 9.73 -11.95
C GLY A 25 -7.60 9.73 -10.72
N HIS A 26 -7.42 8.77 -9.81
CA HIS A 26 -8.26 8.62 -8.63
C HIS A 26 -7.42 8.56 -7.37
N SER A 27 -7.72 9.44 -6.40
CA SER A 27 -7.04 9.45 -5.11
C SER A 27 -7.68 8.46 -4.16
N PRO A 28 -6.88 7.69 -3.40
CA PRO A 28 -7.45 6.85 -2.34
C PRO A 28 -8.08 7.71 -1.25
N LYS A 29 -9.07 7.14 -0.56
CA LYS A 29 -9.76 7.84 0.53
C LYS A 29 -8.90 7.95 1.78
N ALA A 30 -8.05 6.97 2.01
CA ALA A 30 -7.15 6.93 3.16
C ALA A 30 -5.95 6.06 2.81
N VAL A 31 -4.81 6.34 3.46
CA VAL A 31 -3.59 5.55 3.27
C VAL A 31 -3.05 5.20 4.65
N THR A 32 -2.77 3.92 4.85
CA THR A 32 -2.13 3.41 6.05
C THR A 32 -0.72 2.95 5.71
N VAL A 33 0.25 3.32 6.53
CA VAL A 33 1.66 2.95 6.34
C VAL A 33 2.15 2.20 7.57
N VAL A 34 2.68 1.01 7.37
CA VAL A 34 3.22 0.19 8.44
C VAL A 34 4.64 -0.22 8.08
N LEU A 35 5.56 0.01 9.00
CA LEU A 35 6.95 -0.42 8.87
C LEU A 35 7.27 -1.38 10.02
N SER A 36 7.80 -2.54 9.68
CA SER A 36 8.31 -3.49 10.65
C SER A 36 9.64 -4.01 10.14
N ALA A 37 10.72 -3.74 10.86
CA ALA A 37 12.07 -4.05 10.44
C ALA A 37 12.35 -3.52 9.02
N ASP A 38 12.50 -4.39 8.04
CA ASP A 38 12.80 -4.04 6.65
C ASP A 38 11.58 -4.16 5.72
N THR A 39 10.38 -4.35 6.27
CA THR A 39 9.16 -4.52 5.49
C THR A 39 8.25 -3.31 5.65
N LEU A 40 7.97 -2.66 4.53
CA LEU A 40 7.08 -1.50 4.46
C LEU A 40 5.80 -1.92 3.75
N VAL A 41 4.66 -1.73 4.39
CA VAL A 41 3.35 -2.03 3.81
C VAL A 41 2.53 -0.74 3.73
N VAL A 42 2.10 -0.41 2.53
CA VAL A 42 1.25 0.76 2.27
C VAL A 42 -0.11 0.26 1.80
N THR A 43 -1.15 0.58 2.54
CA THR A 43 -2.51 0.18 2.21
C THR A 43 -3.30 1.42 1.76
N LEU A 44 -3.77 1.39 0.52
CA LEU A 44 -4.54 2.48 -0.07
C LEU A 44 -6.01 2.09 -0.06
N HIS A 45 -6.77 2.70 0.80
CA HIS A 45 -8.19 2.41 0.99
C HIS A 45 -9.02 3.23 -0.01
N GLY A 46 -10.07 2.61 -0.55
CA GLY A 46 -10.93 3.28 -1.52
C GLY A 46 -10.16 3.75 -2.76
N ALA A 47 -9.25 2.91 -3.23
CA ALA A 47 -8.31 3.28 -4.31
C ALA A 47 -8.87 3.01 -5.71
N LEU A 48 -9.94 2.25 -5.84
CA LEU A 48 -10.57 1.99 -7.13
C LEU A 48 -11.56 3.09 -7.47
N SER A 49 -11.52 3.54 -8.72
CA SER A 49 -12.52 4.48 -9.25
C SER A 49 -13.89 3.83 -9.34
N PRO A 50 -14.98 4.62 -9.45
CA PRO A 50 -16.31 4.03 -9.66
C PRO A 50 -16.38 3.11 -10.89
N ALA A 51 -15.70 3.46 -11.97
CA ALA A 51 -15.65 2.62 -13.17
C ALA A 51 -14.97 1.29 -12.90
N GLU A 52 -13.85 1.31 -12.18
CA GLU A 52 -13.13 0.10 -11.80
C GLU A 52 -13.96 -0.77 -10.86
N LYS A 53 -14.67 -0.18 -9.91
CA LYS A 53 -15.56 -0.92 -9.02
C LYS A 53 -16.68 -1.60 -9.79
N ALA A 54 -17.27 -0.92 -10.76
CA ALA A 54 -18.31 -1.49 -11.61
C ALA A 54 -17.77 -2.66 -12.43
N LEU A 55 -16.59 -2.50 -13.02
CA LEU A 55 -15.94 -3.56 -13.79
C LEU A 55 -15.63 -4.78 -12.91
N ALA A 56 -15.20 -4.55 -11.68
CA ALA A 56 -14.78 -5.61 -10.76
C ALA A 56 -15.94 -6.44 -10.19
N GLN A 57 -17.18 -6.11 -10.50
CA GLN A 57 -18.34 -6.88 -10.02
C GLN A 57 -18.48 -8.25 -10.70
N SER A 58 -17.89 -8.43 -11.86
CA SER A 58 -17.81 -9.75 -12.49
C SER A 58 -16.44 -10.38 -12.22
N PRO A 59 -16.35 -11.73 -12.17
CA PRO A 59 -15.05 -12.36 -11.93
C PRO A 59 -14.00 -12.01 -12.97
N GLY A 60 -14.36 -11.95 -14.25
CA GLY A 60 -13.44 -11.57 -15.31
C GLY A 60 -13.01 -10.13 -15.21
N GLY A 61 -13.92 -9.23 -14.85
CA GLY A 61 -13.61 -7.80 -14.65
C GLY A 61 -12.71 -7.59 -13.44
N ALA A 62 -12.93 -8.35 -12.36
CA ALA A 62 -12.07 -8.29 -11.17
C ALA A 62 -10.62 -8.65 -11.53
N VAL A 63 -10.41 -9.70 -12.31
CA VAL A 63 -9.07 -10.10 -12.77
C VAL A 63 -8.45 -9.00 -13.62
N GLN A 64 -9.23 -8.37 -14.50
CA GLN A 64 -8.74 -7.27 -15.33
C GLN A 64 -8.27 -6.08 -14.47
N VAL A 65 -9.02 -5.71 -13.44
CA VAL A 65 -8.64 -4.63 -12.53
C VAL A 65 -7.36 -5.00 -11.78
N GLN A 66 -7.26 -6.21 -11.26
CA GLN A 66 -6.07 -6.68 -10.58
C GLN A 66 -4.83 -6.64 -11.48
N ASP A 67 -4.95 -7.16 -12.69
CA ASP A 67 -3.84 -7.18 -13.65
C ASP A 67 -3.43 -5.77 -14.07
N PHE A 68 -4.39 -4.88 -14.27
CA PHE A 68 -4.11 -3.49 -14.61
C PHE A 68 -3.25 -2.82 -13.52
N HIS A 69 -3.65 -2.95 -12.27
CA HIS A 69 -2.90 -2.34 -11.16
C HIS A 69 -1.53 -2.98 -10.96
N ARG A 70 -1.43 -4.30 -11.15
CA ARG A 70 -0.14 -5.00 -11.09
C ARG A 70 0.83 -4.50 -12.16
N GLN A 71 0.36 -4.41 -13.39
CA GLN A 71 1.18 -3.93 -14.52
C GLN A 71 1.55 -2.46 -14.34
N LEU A 72 0.60 -1.64 -13.92
CA LEU A 72 0.81 -0.23 -13.67
C LEU A 72 1.90 -0.02 -12.62
N PHE A 73 1.83 -0.73 -11.52
CA PHE A 73 2.81 -0.65 -10.44
C PHE A 73 4.17 -1.15 -10.92
N SER A 74 4.20 -2.30 -11.58
CA SER A 74 5.44 -2.91 -12.07
C SER A 74 6.17 -2.01 -13.06
N SER A 75 5.44 -1.35 -13.95
CA SER A 75 6.05 -0.51 -15.00
C SER A 75 6.40 0.90 -14.55
N SER A 76 5.86 1.39 -13.43
CA SER A 76 6.02 2.79 -13.04
C SER A 76 6.40 2.99 -11.57
N SER A 77 6.77 1.92 -10.85
CA SER A 77 7.09 2.04 -9.43
C SER A 77 8.44 2.68 -9.12
N ASP A 78 9.28 2.91 -10.13
CA ASP A 78 10.61 3.46 -9.89
C ASP A 78 10.57 4.82 -9.21
N SER A 79 9.64 5.69 -9.61
CA SER A 79 9.50 7.00 -8.98
C SER A 79 9.10 6.89 -7.52
N LEU A 80 8.26 5.93 -7.18
CA LEU A 80 7.84 5.69 -5.81
C LEU A 80 8.97 5.07 -4.98
N ARG A 81 9.74 4.15 -5.57
CA ARG A 81 10.94 3.58 -4.94
C ARG A 81 11.95 4.68 -4.61
N ASP A 82 12.19 5.59 -5.55
CA ASP A 82 13.12 6.70 -5.36
C ASP A 82 12.64 7.62 -4.23
N GLU A 83 11.35 7.89 -4.18
CA GLU A 83 10.76 8.73 -3.16
C GLU A 83 10.86 8.08 -1.78
N ILE A 84 10.64 6.78 -1.67
CA ILE A 84 10.80 6.04 -0.42
C ILE A 84 12.26 6.09 0.04
N LYS A 85 13.20 5.92 -0.88
CA LYS A 85 14.63 6.02 -0.57
C LYS A 85 14.99 7.43 -0.08
N ARG A 86 14.44 8.47 -0.70
CA ARG A 86 14.66 9.85 -0.28
C ARG A 86 14.13 10.08 1.14
N ILE A 87 12.95 9.55 1.45
CA ILE A 87 12.31 9.74 2.76
C ILE A 87 13.02 8.94 3.84
N THR A 88 13.33 7.68 3.59
CA THR A 88 13.85 6.75 4.60
C THR A 88 15.37 6.64 4.61
N GLY A 89 16.04 7.00 3.53
CA GLY A 89 17.46 6.76 3.35
C GLY A 89 17.82 5.32 3.00
N VAL A 90 16.82 4.45 2.82
CA VAL A 90 17.01 3.02 2.57
C VAL A 90 16.49 2.66 1.19
N GLU A 91 17.29 1.90 0.46
CA GLU A 91 16.93 1.48 -0.89
C GLU A 91 15.89 0.37 -0.88
N VAL A 92 14.89 0.50 -1.74
CA VAL A 92 13.86 -0.53 -1.94
C VAL A 92 14.43 -1.61 -2.87
N ARG A 93 14.41 -2.86 -2.42
CA ARG A 93 14.91 -3.99 -3.21
C ARG A 93 13.82 -4.69 -3.99
N GLU A 94 12.71 -4.97 -3.33
CA GLU A 94 11.57 -5.64 -3.93
C GLU A 94 10.29 -4.86 -3.66
N ALA A 95 9.41 -4.78 -4.65
CA ALA A 95 8.13 -4.11 -4.50
C ALA A 95 7.05 -4.86 -5.27
N THR A 96 5.87 -4.94 -4.68
CA THR A 96 4.70 -5.55 -5.33
C THR A 96 3.44 -4.80 -4.92
N ALA A 97 2.40 -4.90 -5.75
CA ALA A 97 1.09 -4.35 -5.44
C ALA A 97 0.01 -5.37 -5.73
N GLU A 98 -0.97 -5.46 -4.86
CA GLU A 98 -2.11 -6.34 -4.99
C GLU A 98 -3.40 -5.57 -4.73
N VAL A 99 -4.47 -5.97 -5.40
CA VAL A 99 -5.78 -5.34 -5.27
C VAL A 99 -6.78 -6.32 -4.68
N GLU A 100 -7.46 -5.88 -3.62
CA GLU A 100 -8.63 -6.56 -3.11
C GLU A 100 -9.86 -5.84 -3.70
N THR A 101 -10.54 -6.50 -4.64
CA THR A 101 -11.57 -5.86 -5.46
C THR A 101 -12.90 -5.65 -4.73
N THR A 102 -13.19 -6.46 -3.71
CA THR A 102 -14.43 -6.34 -2.93
C THR A 102 -14.47 -5.02 -2.16
N THR A 103 -13.35 -4.63 -1.56
CA THR A 103 -13.25 -3.39 -0.76
C THR A 103 -12.66 -2.23 -1.55
N GLY A 104 -12.06 -2.50 -2.71
CA GLY A 104 -11.37 -1.48 -3.48
C GLY A 104 -10.03 -1.05 -2.87
N THR A 105 -9.38 -1.95 -2.15
CA THR A 105 -8.11 -1.68 -1.47
C THR A 105 -6.94 -2.10 -2.33
N VAL A 106 -5.93 -1.24 -2.43
CA VAL A 106 -4.63 -1.55 -3.06
C VAL A 106 -3.58 -1.63 -1.97
N VAL A 107 -2.83 -2.72 -1.95
CA VAL A 107 -1.75 -2.94 -0.97
C VAL A 107 -0.43 -2.98 -1.73
N GLN A 108 0.51 -2.12 -1.31
CA GLN A 108 1.87 -2.07 -1.84
C GLN A 108 2.83 -2.57 -0.76
N VAL A 109 3.72 -3.48 -1.13
CA VAL A 109 4.68 -4.07 -0.18
C VAL A 109 6.09 -3.87 -0.73
N PHE A 110 6.95 -3.33 0.11
CA PHE A 110 8.36 -3.05 -0.22
C PHE A 110 9.22 -3.83 0.77
N THR A 111 10.03 -4.75 0.28
CA THR A 111 10.81 -5.64 1.14
C THR A 111 12.21 -5.86 0.58
N THR A 112 12.99 -6.67 1.30
CA THR A 112 14.29 -7.15 0.86
C THR A 112 14.21 -8.46 0.08
N GLY A 113 13.01 -8.88 -0.34
CA GLY A 113 12.79 -10.15 -1.03
C GLY A 113 12.29 -11.26 -0.11
N THR A 114 12.02 -10.95 1.16
CA THR A 114 11.45 -11.89 2.12
C THR A 114 9.99 -12.18 1.76
N MET A 115 9.53 -13.39 2.04
CA MET A 115 8.12 -13.73 1.86
C MET A 115 7.26 -12.95 2.86
N VAL A 116 6.25 -12.24 2.36
CA VAL A 116 5.30 -11.49 3.18
C VAL A 116 3.89 -11.93 2.82
N GLN A 117 3.10 -12.22 3.83
CA GLN A 117 1.68 -12.54 3.66
C GLN A 117 0.85 -11.42 4.26
N VAL A 118 -0.12 -10.91 3.50
CA VAL A 118 -0.98 -9.82 3.95
C VAL A 118 -2.42 -10.32 4.00
N PHE A 119 -3.05 -10.14 5.14
CA PHE A 119 -4.44 -10.53 5.36
C PHE A 119 -5.23 -9.28 5.72
N LEU A 120 -6.21 -8.94 4.90
CA LEU A 120 -7.11 -7.83 5.19
C LEU A 120 -8.24 -8.33 6.08
N LEU A 121 -8.37 -7.70 7.25
CA LEU A 121 -9.36 -8.11 8.24
C LEU A 121 -10.69 -7.40 7.99
N ALA A 122 -11.79 -8.05 8.35
CA ALA A 122 -13.12 -7.48 8.20
C ALA A 122 -13.42 -6.35 9.18
N GLY A 123 -12.63 -6.22 10.23
CA GLY A 123 -12.79 -5.18 11.24
C GLY A 123 -11.52 -4.99 12.05
N ASN A 124 -11.57 -4.07 12.98
CA ASN A 124 -10.42 -3.77 13.83
C ASN A 124 -10.29 -4.77 14.96
N VAL A 125 -9.04 -5.14 15.27
CA VAL A 125 -8.73 -5.94 16.46
C VAL A 125 -8.51 -4.97 17.62
N PRO A 126 -9.13 -5.21 18.81
CA PRO A 126 -8.87 -4.36 19.96
C PRO A 126 -7.38 -4.37 20.32
N ALA A 127 -6.76 -3.19 20.36
CA ALA A 127 -5.31 -3.08 20.55
C ALA A 127 -4.85 -3.71 21.87
N GLY A 128 -5.68 -3.64 22.92
CA GLY A 128 -5.33 -4.19 24.22
C GLY A 128 -5.25 -5.71 24.27
N THR A 129 -5.78 -6.40 23.26
CA THR A 129 -5.72 -7.87 23.19
C THR A 129 -4.60 -8.38 22.30
N TRP A 130 -3.95 -7.49 21.56
CA TRP A 130 -2.84 -7.85 20.70
C TRP A 130 -1.56 -7.98 21.53
N THR A 131 -0.95 -9.16 21.51
CA THR A 131 0.27 -9.45 22.25
C THR A 131 1.43 -9.84 21.35
N GLY A 132 1.27 -9.70 20.04
CA GLY A 132 2.34 -9.96 19.09
C GLY A 132 3.48 -8.96 19.27
N THR A 133 4.70 -9.40 19.01
CA THR A 133 5.88 -8.58 19.20
C THR A 133 6.31 -7.90 17.90
N ASP A 134 6.78 -6.68 18.03
CA ASP A 134 7.25 -5.91 16.88
C ASP A 134 8.59 -6.42 16.35
N ASN A 135 9.32 -7.22 17.13
CA ASN A 135 10.61 -7.76 16.72
C ASN A 135 10.49 -9.11 16.01
N GLY A 136 9.27 -9.58 15.74
CA GLY A 136 9.05 -10.81 15.02
C GLY A 136 9.25 -12.09 15.80
N ASN A 137 9.43 -12.04 17.11
CA ASN A 137 9.52 -13.23 17.94
C ASN A 137 8.12 -13.75 18.24
N PRO A 138 7.81 -15.01 17.90
CA PRO A 138 6.53 -15.58 18.30
C PRO A 138 6.46 -15.65 19.82
N ALA A 139 5.26 -15.43 20.33
CA ALA A 139 5.01 -15.50 21.74
C ALA A 139 5.20 -16.92 22.29
#